data_423247870466bbe19b04cbdc0fcb6678
#
_entry.id   423247870466bbe19b04cbdc0fcb6678
#
_cell.length_a   1.000
_cell.length_b   1.000
_cell.length_c   1.000
_cell.angle_alpha   90.00
_cell.angle_beta   90.00
_cell.angle_gamma   90.00
#
_symmetry.space_group_name_H-M   'P 1'
#
loop_
_entity.id
_entity.type
_entity.pdbx_description
1 polymer ?
#
loop_
_entity_poly.entity_id
_entity_poly.type
_entity_poly.pdbx_seq_one_letter_code
_entity_poly.pdbx_strand_id
1 'polypeptide(L)'
;GQQTNDITLATAFAAAKQLRKTGILVQDSAGFLVNRILTKMLADCLDMVDEGADFQLVDEALLSLGLPMAPFELLGMVGPAVAAHVQETLNRAFGPQNFPINDNLKRMVEAKIPGFYVGEPPNRQVDPALKDLWQKKGDKEFRKEEIIERVLTDLTREIDLIMQEGVVADSRDVDLAMIMGAGWPFFMGGVTMYLDMAGYTPKVLQKVFFTF
;
A
#
# COMPACT_ATOMS: atom_id res chain seq x y z
N GLY A 1 -9.46 5.14 20.25
CA GLY A 1 -8.74 6.30 20.76
C GLY A 1 -8.42 6.16 22.23
N GLN A 2 -7.59 7.03 22.80
CA GLN A 2 -7.10 6.94 24.20
C GLN A 2 -8.21 6.91 25.28
N GLN A 3 -9.41 7.38 24.96
CA GLN A 3 -10.56 7.38 25.89
C GLN A 3 -11.48 6.16 25.72
N THR A 4 -11.15 5.23 24.83
CA THR A 4 -11.93 4.02 24.60
C THR A 4 -11.73 3.05 25.78
N ASN A 5 -12.79 2.75 26.51
CA ASN A 5 -12.75 1.78 27.60
C ASN A 5 -13.08 0.37 27.10
N ASP A 6 -12.84 -0.64 27.96
CA ASP A 6 -13.02 -2.06 27.62
C ASP A 6 -14.48 -2.41 27.26
N ILE A 7 -15.47 -1.76 27.89
CA ILE A 7 -16.88 -1.98 27.58
C ILE A 7 -17.21 -1.51 26.16
N THR A 8 -16.72 -0.32 25.79
CA THR A 8 -16.89 0.22 24.43
C THR A 8 -16.21 -0.66 23.40
N LEU A 9 -14.98 -1.12 23.70
CA LEU A 9 -14.23 -2.02 22.84
C LEU A 9 -14.97 -3.35 22.65
N ALA A 10 -15.40 -4.00 23.72
CA ALA A 10 -16.16 -5.24 23.66
C ALA A 10 -17.47 -5.08 22.87
N THR A 11 -18.17 -3.96 23.04
CA THR A 11 -19.40 -3.64 22.30
C THR A 11 -19.10 -3.48 20.81
N ALA A 12 -18.02 -2.78 20.44
CA ALA A 12 -17.60 -2.61 19.04
C ALA A 12 -17.26 -3.95 18.37
N PHE A 13 -16.52 -4.84 19.06
CA PHE A 13 -16.23 -6.18 18.57
C PHE A 13 -17.50 -7.04 18.42
N ALA A 14 -18.42 -6.96 19.37
CA ALA A 14 -19.70 -7.67 19.28
C ALA A 14 -20.52 -7.18 18.08
N ALA A 15 -20.58 -5.87 17.85
CA ALA A 15 -21.24 -5.28 16.68
C ALA A 15 -20.58 -5.71 15.36
N ALA A 16 -19.24 -5.66 15.28
CA ALA A 16 -18.50 -6.13 14.11
C ALA A 16 -18.83 -7.60 13.80
N LYS A 17 -18.85 -8.46 14.83
CA LYS A 17 -19.22 -9.87 14.67
C LYS A 17 -20.66 -10.06 14.16
N GLN A 18 -21.62 -9.31 14.69
CA GLN A 18 -23.01 -9.35 14.18
C GLN A 18 -23.11 -8.92 12.71
N LEU A 19 -22.30 -7.93 12.31
CA LEU A 19 -22.19 -7.47 10.92
C LEU A 19 -21.34 -8.40 10.04
N ARG A 20 -20.91 -9.54 10.57
CA ARG A 20 -20.01 -10.51 9.89
C ARG A 20 -18.72 -9.85 9.38
N LYS A 21 -18.20 -8.89 10.14
CA LYS A 21 -16.89 -8.25 9.88
C LYS A 21 -15.85 -8.80 10.85
N THR A 22 -14.63 -8.93 10.35
CA THR A 22 -13.47 -9.26 11.16
C THR A 22 -12.93 -7.98 11.78
N GLY A 23 -12.96 -7.88 13.11
CA GLY A 23 -12.42 -6.74 13.84
C GLY A 23 -10.96 -6.98 14.21
N ILE A 24 -10.12 -5.96 14.03
CA ILE A 24 -8.74 -5.93 14.50
C ILE A 24 -8.56 -4.68 15.36
N LEU A 25 -7.90 -4.86 16.52
CA LEU A 25 -7.59 -3.74 17.39
C LEU A 25 -6.31 -3.07 16.95
N VAL A 26 -6.40 -1.77 16.66
CA VAL A 26 -5.25 -0.93 16.32
C VAL A 26 -5.27 0.34 17.15
N GLN A 27 -4.11 0.94 17.39
CA GLN A 27 -4.00 2.26 18.00
C GLN A 27 -4.44 3.35 17.01
N ASP A 28 -4.81 4.50 17.55
CA ASP A 28 -5.21 5.67 16.78
C ASP A 28 -3.97 6.30 16.13
N SER A 29 -3.76 5.96 14.87
CA SER A 29 -2.63 6.40 14.05
C SER A 29 -3.13 6.80 12.66
N ALA A 30 -2.45 7.74 12.01
CA ALA A 30 -2.79 8.18 10.66
C ALA A 30 -2.72 7.00 9.67
N GLY A 31 -3.80 6.81 8.89
CA GLY A 31 -3.93 5.68 7.97
C GLY A 31 -4.17 4.34 8.65
N PHE A 32 -4.18 4.27 9.97
CA PHE A 32 -4.26 3.04 10.76
C PHE A 32 -3.23 2.01 10.28
N LEU A 33 -3.68 0.81 9.91
CA LEU A 33 -2.83 -0.30 9.49
C LEU A 33 -2.86 -0.49 7.96
N VAL A 34 -4.00 -0.90 7.42
CA VAL A 34 -4.12 -1.29 6.00
C VAL A 34 -3.83 -0.14 5.05
N ASN A 35 -4.44 1.04 5.29
CA ASN A 35 -4.22 2.19 4.42
C ASN A 35 -2.79 2.70 4.48
N ARG A 36 -2.13 2.63 5.64
CA ARG A 36 -0.73 3.04 5.78
C ARG A 36 0.19 2.14 4.95
N ILE A 37 0.01 0.81 5.04
CA ILE A 37 0.77 -0.17 4.24
C ILE A 37 0.47 -0.02 2.75
N LEU A 38 -0.80 0.08 2.34
CA LEU A 38 -1.17 0.26 0.94
C LEU A 38 -0.62 1.56 0.36
N THR A 39 -0.70 2.67 1.11
CA THR A 39 -0.19 3.96 0.61
C THR A 39 1.32 3.92 0.44
N LYS A 40 2.05 3.21 1.31
CA LYS A 40 3.49 2.99 1.14
C LYS A 40 3.78 2.26 -0.17
N MET A 41 3.12 1.15 -0.42
CA MET A 41 3.25 0.40 -1.66
C MET A 41 2.93 1.25 -2.90
N LEU A 42 1.83 1.99 -2.87
CA LEU A 42 1.40 2.82 -3.99
C LEU A 42 2.33 4.02 -4.22
N ALA A 43 2.90 4.60 -3.16
CA ALA A 43 3.91 5.65 -3.27
C ALA A 43 5.18 5.13 -3.97
N ASP A 44 5.66 3.95 -3.61
CA ASP A 44 6.83 3.33 -4.26
C ASP A 44 6.55 3.06 -5.75
N CYS A 45 5.33 2.63 -6.11
CA CYS A 45 4.92 2.46 -7.51
C CYS A 45 4.95 3.78 -8.29
N LEU A 46 4.43 4.86 -7.72
CA LEU A 46 4.45 6.20 -8.33
C LEU A 46 5.88 6.72 -8.50
N ASP A 47 6.72 6.54 -7.47
CA ASP A 47 8.11 6.99 -7.49
C ASP A 47 8.93 6.24 -8.56
N MET A 48 8.70 4.92 -8.73
CA MET A 48 9.35 4.16 -9.80
C MET A 48 8.96 4.64 -11.19
N VAL A 49 7.70 5.05 -11.40
CA VAL A 49 7.29 5.65 -12.68
C VAL A 49 7.90 7.04 -12.87
N ASP A 50 8.03 7.83 -11.82
CA ASP A 50 8.77 9.09 -11.86
C ASP A 50 10.24 8.88 -12.24
N GLU A 51 10.86 7.81 -11.78
CA GLU A 51 12.25 7.44 -12.08
C GLU A 51 12.44 6.86 -13.50
N GLY A 52 11.36 6.48 -14.19
CA GLY A 52 11.43 6.00 -15.57
C GLY A 52 10.65 4.72 -15.88
N ALA A 53 10.18 3.99 -14.87
CA ALA A 53 9.41 2.77 -15.10
C ALA A 53 8.15 3.02 -15.95
N ASP A 54 7.72 1.99 -16.65
CA ASP A 54 6.43 1.98 -17.34
C ASP A 54 5.31 1.57 -16.38
N PHE A 55 4.13 2.21 -16.49
CA PHE A 55 2.96 1.92 -15.64
C PHE A 55 2.55 0.44 -15.73
N GLN A 56 2.51 -0.11 -16.96
CA GLN A 56 2.08 -1.49 -17.16
C GLN A 56 3.10 -2.47 -16.58
N LEU A 57 4.40 -2.17 -16.70
CA LEU A 57 5.45 -3.00 -16.13
C LEU A 57 5.34 -3.08 -14.60
N VAL A 58 5.06 -1.94 -13.93
CA VAL A 58 4.86 -1.90 -12.47
C VAL A 58 3.63 -2.71 -12.08
N ASP A 59 2.52 -2.51 -12.78
CA ASP A 59 1.27 -3.26 -12.55
C ASP A 59 1.48 -4.77 -12.74
N GLU A 60 2.12 -5.18 -13.83
CA GLU A 60 2.41 -6.60 -14.09
C GLU A 60 3.34 -7.23 -13.05
N ALA A 61 4.33 -6.47 -12.57
CA ALA A 61 5.25 -6.94 -11.54
C ALA A 61 4.49 -7.23 -10.25
N LEU A 62 3.64 -6.33 -9.79
CA LEU A 62 2.88 -6.50 -8.54
C LEU A 62 1.75 -7.54 -8.69
N LEU A 63 1.08 -7.60 -9.84
CA LEU A 63 0.10 -8.66 -10.12
C LEU A 63 0.73 -10.06 -10.09
N SER A 64 2.00 -10.20 -10.46
CA SER A 64 2.70 -11.50 -10.39
C SER A 64 2.85 -12.04 -8.96
N LEU A 65 2.72 -11.19 -7.94
CA LEU A 65 2.60 -11.60 -6.54
C LEU A 65 1.21 -12.18 -6.18
N GLY A 66 0.26 -12.17 -7.12
CA GLY A 66 -1.10 -12.66 -6.89
C GLY A 66 -2.04 -11.62 -6.27
N LEU A 67 -1.69 -10.33 -6.30
CA LEU A 67 -2.59 -9.28 -5.86
C LEU A 67 -3.88 -9.27 -6.71
N PRO A 68 -5.06 -8.99 -6.11
CA PRO A 68 -6.34 -9.04 -6.80
C PRO A 68 -6.54 -7.91 -7.82
N MET A 69 -5.76 -6.83 -7.68
CA MET A 69 -5.86 -5.62 -8.49
C MET A 69 -4.47 -4.99 -8.66
N ALA A 70 -4.22 -4.46 -9.84
CA ALA A 70 -2.99 -3.74 -10.13
C ALA A 70 -2.92 -2.39 -9.38
N PRO A 71 -1.72 -1.91 -8.99
CA PRO A 71 -1.55 -0.66 -8.26
C PRO A 71 -2.23 0.55 -8.90
N PHE A 72 -2.01 0.78 -10.20
CA PHE A 72 -2.59 1.94 -10.87
C PHE A 72 -4.08 1.79 -11.19
N GLU A 73 -4.57 0.55 -11.25
CA GLU A 73 -6.02 0.28 -11.29
C GLU A 73 -6.66 0.64 -9.94
N LEU A 74 -6.05 0.24 -8.83
CA LEU A 74 -6.51 0.58 -7.49
C LEU A 74 -6.50 2.10 -7.28
N LEU A 75 -5.42 2.80 -7.65
CA LEU A 75 -5.34 4.26 -7.58
C LEU A 75 -6.44 4.95 -8.42
N GLY A 76 -6.73 4.43 -9.61
CA GLY A 76 -7.82 4.94 -10.45
C GLY A 76 -9.20 4.70 -9.83
N MET A 77 -9.42 3.52 -9.23
CA MET A 77 -10.69 3.18 -8.56
C MET A 77 -10.92 4.05 -7.31
N VAL A 78 -9.88 4.27 -6.51
CA VAL A 78 -9.93 5.16 -5.33
C VAL A 78 -10.09 6.62 -5.76
N GLY A 79 -9.51 6.98 -6.87
CA GLY A 79 -9.46 8.31 -7.47
C GLY A 79 -8.22 9.11 -7.03
N PRO A 80 -7.56 9.79 -8.00
CA PRO A 80 -6.34 10.55 -7.74
C PRO A 80 -6.46 11.59 -6.64
N ALA A 81 -7.61 12.26 -6.52
CA ALA A 81 -7.86 13.28 -5.49
C ALA A 81 -7.85 12.68 -4.07
N VAL A 82 -8.46 11.51 -3.89
CA VAL A 82 -8.45 10.80 -2.59
C VAL A 82 -7.04 10.31 -2.28
N ALA A 83 -6.36 9.72 -3.25
CA ALA A 83 -4.99 9.24 -3.08
C ALA A 83 -4.02 10.38 -2.71
N ALA A 84 -4.10 11.54 -3.38
CA ALA A 84 -3.31 12.72 -3.05
C ALA A 84 -3.58 13.22 -1.63
N HIS A 85 -4.85 13.28 -1.21
CA HIS A 85 -5.22 13.69 0.15
C HIS A 85 -4.68 12.72 1.22
N VAL A 86 -4.72 11.43 0.94
CA VAL A 86 -4.14 10.41 1.85
C VAL A 86 -2.62 10.57 1.94
N GLN A 87 -1.92 10.78 0.82
CA GLN A 87 -0.49 11.08 0.83
C GLN A 87 -0.16 12.32 1.67
N GLU A 88 -0.91 13.40 1.54
CA GLU A 88 -0.72 14.62 2.35
C GLU A 88 -0.94 14.37 3.84
N THR A 89 -1.93 13.55 4.18
CA THR A 89 -2.22 13.19 5.57
C THR A 89 -1.07 12.39 6.19
N LEU A 90 -0.58 11.37 5.49
CA LEU A 90 0.53 10.55 5.95
C LEU A 90 1.87 11.31 5.95
N ASN A 91 2.11 12.17 4.94
CA ASN A 91 3.27 13.05 4.91
C ASN A 91 3.31 13.97 6.13
N ARG A 92 2.18 14.56 6.51
CA ARG A 92 2.07 15.41 7.71
C ARG A 92 2.32 14.65 8.99
N ALA A 93 1.86 13.39 9.07
CA ALA A 93 1.98 12.56 10.26
C ALA A 93 3.39 11.95 10.43
N PHE A 94 3.99 11.48 9.35
CA PHE A 94 5.22 10.68 9.38
C PHE A 94 6.41 11.32 8.64
N GLY A 95 6.21 12.49 8.06
CA GLY A 95 7.23 13.27 7.36
C GLY A 95 7.47 12.84 5.90
N PRO A 96 8.10 13.76 5.13
CA PRO A 96 8.32 13.56 3.70
C PRO A 96 9.33 12.46 3.34
N GLN A 97 10.16 12.04 4.29
CA GLN A 97 11.11 10.94 4.09
C GLN A 97 10.41 9.58 4.02
N ASN A 98 9.33 9.42 4.80
CA ASN A 98 8.58 8.17 4.86
C ASN A 98 7.42 8.15 3.85
N PHE A 99 6.75 9.28 3.70
CA PHE A 99 5.61 9.44 2.78
C PHE A 99 5.78 10.70 1.93
N PRO A 100 6.57 10.65 0.85
CA PRO A 100 6.69 11.77 -0.08
C PRO A 100 5.37 12.06 -0.76
N ILE A 101 5.16 13.32 -1.12
CA ILE A 101 4.01 13.74 -1.92
C ILE A 101 4.40 13.65 -3.40
N ASN A 102 3.61 12.94 -4.19
CA ASN A 102 3.85 12.80 -5.61
C ASN A 102 3.23 13.98 -6.38
N ASP A 103 4.09 14.79 -7.03
CA ASP A 103 3.66 15.98 -7.77
C ASP A 103 2.87 15.62 -9.03
N ASN A 104 3.16 14.49 -9.68
CA ASN A 104 2.43 14.05 -10.85
C ASN A 104 1.00 13.65 -10.51
N LEU A 105 0.79 13.04 -9.34
CA LEU A 105 -0.56 12.75 -8.85
C LEU A 105 -1.35 14.04 -8.61
N LYS A 106 -0.73 15.11 -8.08
CA LYS A 106 -1.37 16.43 -7.95
C LYS A 106 -1.75 17.02 -9.30
N ARG A 107 -0.86 16.94 -10.30
CA ARG A 107 -1.16 17.38 -11.67
C ARG A 107 -2.35 16.63 -12.28
N MET A 108 -2.47 15.32 -12.03
CA MET A 108 -3.66 14.56 -12.44
C MET A 108 -4.94 15.12 -11.83
N VAL A 109 -4.92 15.48 -10.53
CA VAL A 109 -6.06 16.08 -9.84
C VAL A 109 -6.43 17.44 -10.45
N GLU A 110 -5.44 18.29 -10.69
CA GLU A 110 -5.63 19.63 -11.30
C GLU A 110 -6.18 19.52 -12.73
N ALA A 111 -5.67 18.56 -13.51
CA ALA A 111 -6.13 18.27 -14.87
C ALA A 111 -7.46 17.49 -14.92
N LYS A 112 -8.00 17.08 -13.75
CA LYS A 112 -9.23 16.29 -13.62
C LYS A 112 -9.17 14.96 -14.37
N ILE A 113 -8.01 14.34 -14.43
CA ILE A 113 -7.83 12.99 -14.99
C ILE A 113 -8.30 11.99 -13.96
N PRO A 114 -9.29 11.12 -14.27
CA PRO A 114 -9.96 10.28 -13.27
C PRO A 114 -9.16 9.03 -12.89
N GLY A 115 -8.18 8.64 -13.70
CA GLY A 115 -7.41 7.41 -13.48
C GLY A 115 -6.24 7.27 -14.45
N PHE A 116 -5.58 6.13 -14.39
CA PHE A 116 -4.36 5.87 -15.15
C PHE A 116 -4.60 5.18 -16.48
N TYR A 117 -5.77 4.57 -16.65
CA TYR A 117 -6.12 3.77 -17.82
C TYR A 117 -7.42 4.22 -18.45
N VAL A 118 -7.51 4.05 -19.77
CA VAL A 118 -8.72 4.24 -20.56
C VAL A 118 -9.02 2.98 -21.36
N GLY A 119 -10.30 2.80 -21.72
CA GLY A 119 -10.78 1.62 -22.44
C GLY A 119 -11.04 0.42 -21.53
N GLU A 120 -11.70 -0.58 -22.09
CA GLU A 120 -12.02 -1.85 -21.44
C GLU A 120 -11.12 -2.97 -21.99
N PRO A 121 -10.84 -4.02 -21.21
CA PRO A 121 -10.13 -5.18 -21.75
C PRO A 121 -10.83 -5.76 -22.99
N PRO A 122 -10.09 -6.18 -24.03
CA PRO A 122 -8.64 -6.26 -24.12
C PRO A 122 -7.93 -4.97 -24.58
N ASN A 123 -8.66 -3.89 -24.87
CA ASN A 123 -8.14 -2.65 -25.46
C ASN A 123 -7.78 -1.58 -24.40
N ARG A 124 -7.63 -2.00 -23.15
CA ARG A 124 -7.22 -1.11 -22.05
C ARG A 124 -5.78 -0.65 -22.23
N GLN A 125 -5.56 0.64 -22.14
CA GLN A 125 -4.24 1.27 -22.28
C GLN A 125 -4.05 2.41 -21.29
N VAL A 126 -2.82 2.78 -21.04
CA VAL A 126 -2.48 3.97 -20.26
C VAL A 126 -3.14 5.19 -20.91
N ASP A 127 -3.77 6.05 -20.12
CA ASP A 127 -4.44 7.24 -20.64
C ASP A 127 -3.41 8.11 -21.40
N PRO A 128 -3.65 8.38 -22.70
CA PRO A 128 -2.74 9.23 -23.49
C PRO A 128 -2.48 10.60 -22.86
N ALA A 129 -3.44 11.15 -22.12
CA ALA A 129 -3.27 12.43 -21.43
C ALA A 129 -2.12 12.40 -20.39
N LEU A 130 -1.77 11.23 -19.85
CA LEU A 130 -0.66 11.09 -18.92
C LEU A 130 0.70 11.26 -19.59
N LYS A 131 0.82 11.00 -20.90
CA LYS A 131 2.10 11.15 -21.61
C LYS A 131 2.65 12.57 -21.57
N ASP A 132 1.76 13.55 -21.68
CA ASP A 132 2.12 14.96 -21.67
C ASP A 132 2.15 15.56 -20.27
N LEU A 133 1.32 15.00 -19.37
CA LEU A 133 1.18 15.49 -18.01
C LEU A 133 2.26 14.96 -17.08
N TRP A 134 2.65 13.69 -17.24
CA TRP A 134 3.57 13.01 -16.33
C TRP A 134 5.01 13.46 -16.54
N GLN A 135 5.58 14.12 -15.54
CA GLN A 135 6.96 14.57 -15.58
C GLN A 135 7.86 13.51 -14.92
N LYS A 136 8.58 12.77 -15.75
CA LYS A 136 9.59 11.85 -15.27
C LYS A 136 10.76 12.61 -14.65
N LYS A 137 11.30 12.09 -13.57
CA LYS A 137 12.49 12.61 -12.87
C LYS A 137 13.76 11.85 -13.28
N GLY A 138 13.62 10.79 -14.08
CA GLY A 138 14.69 9.94 -14.57
C GLY A 138 14.26 9.11 -15.78
N ASP A 139 15.21 8.33 -16.27
CA ASP A 139 15.07 7.43 -17.42
C ASP A 139 15.56 6.00 -17.10
N LYS A 140 15.51 5.64 -15.82
CA LYS A 140 15.94 4.32 -15.36
C LYS A 140 15.04 3.23 -15.95
N GLU A 141 15.67 2.26 -16.58
CA GLU A 141 15.01 1.02 -16.98
C GLU A 141 14.87 0.10 -15.77
N PHE A 142 13.66 -0.42 -15.56
CA PHE A 142 13.35 -1.33 -14.47
C PHE A 142 13.04 -2.72 -15.01
N ARG A 143 13.42 -3.74 -14.23
CA ARG A 143 12.96 -5.12 -14.41
C ARG A 143 11.91 -5.45 -13.36
N LYS A 144 11.04 -6.42 -13.64
CA LYS A 144 9.98 -6.84 -12.69
C LYS A 144 10.53 -7.22 -11.32
N GLU A 145 11.66 -7.91 -11.29
CA GLU A 145 12.31 -8.34 -10.06
C GLU A 145 12.78 -7.15 -9.21
N GLU A 146 13.26 -6.08 -9.84
CA GLU A 146 13.69 -4.86 -9.13
C GLU A 146 12.51 -4.09 -8.55
N ILE A 147 11.38 -4.07 -9.26
CA ILE A 147 10.13 -3.46 -8.79
C ILE A 147 9.63 -4.22 -7.54
N ILE A 148 9.55 -5.55 -7.63
CA ILE A 148 9.10 -6.40 -6.54
C ILE A 148 10.04 -6.27 -5.33
N GLU A 149 11.35 -6.33 -5.55
CA GLU A 149 12.37 -6.18 -4.51
C GLU A 149 12.24 -4.86 -3.75
N ARG A 150 12.06 -3.75 -4.47
CA ARG A 150 11.91 -2.42 -3.86
C ARG A 150 10.65 -2.37 -3.01
N VAL A 151 9.51 -2.73 -3.56
CA VAL A 151 8.22 -2.68 -2.85
C VAL A 151 8.26 -3.56 -1.60
N LEU A 152 8.70 -4.81 -1.71
CA LEU A 152 8.72 -5.72 -0.57
C LEU A 152 9.74 -5.31 0.51
N THR A 153 10.87 -4.72 0.10
CA THR A 153 11.84 -4.15 1.03
C THR A 153 11.24 -2.99 1.82
N ASP A 154 10.55 -2.07 1.15
CA ASP A 154 9.98 -0.90 1.79
C ASP A 154 8.73 -1.24 2.61
N LEU A 155 7.92 -2.21 2.17
CA LEU A 155 6.85 -2.79 3.00
C LEU A 155 7.39 -3.44 4.27
N THR A 156 8.51 -4.15 4.19
CA THR A 156 9.16 -4.77 5.36
C THR A 156 9.52 -3.71 6.40
N ARG A 157 10.14 -2.60 5.97
CA ARG A 157 10.49 -1.49 6.84
C ARG A 157 9.27 -0.80 7.46
N GLU A 158 8.25 -0.54 6.63
CA GLU A 158 7.05 0.14 7.08
C GLU A 158 6.24 -0.68 8.09
N ILE A 159 6.11 -1.99 7.85
CA ILE A 159 5.44 -2.91 8.80
C ILE A 159 6.20 -2.96 10.12
N ASP A 160 7.53 -3.00 10.07
CA ASP A 160 8.35 -2.97 11.29
C ASP A 160 8.15 -1.68 12.08
N LEU A 161 8.10 -0.52 11.42
CA LEU A 161 7.79 0.77 12.05
C LEU A 161 6.40 0.76 12.70
N ILE A 162 5.38 0.28 11.99
CA ILE A 162 4.01 0.14 12.50
C ILE A 162 3.99 -0.67 13.80
N MET A 163 4.72 -1.78 13.85
CA MET A 163 4.81 -2.64 15.03
C MET A 163 5.62 -1.99 16.16
N GLN A 164 6.74 -1.32 15.85
CA GLN A 164 7.55 -0.59 16.84
C GLN A 164 6.79 0.59 17.47
N GLU A 165 5.96 1.27 16.69
CA GLU A 165 5.07 2.35 17.17
C GLU A 165 3.88 1.81 17.99
N GLY A 166 3.71 0.49 18.05
CA GLY A 166 2.61 -0.14 18.77
C GLY A 166 1.23 0.09 18.15
N VAL A 167 1.17 0.42 16.85
CA VAL A 167 -0.11 0.58 16.15
C VAL A 167 -0.89 -0.73 16.15
N VAL A 168 -0.19 -1.84 16.03
CA VAL A 168 -0.70 -3.21 16.16
C VAL A 168 0.25 -4.02 17.03
N ALA A 169 -0.30 -4.95 17.80
CA ALA A 169 0.49 -5.71 18.78
C ALA A 169 1.14 -6.98 18.19
N ASP A 170 0.56 -7.54 17.12
CA ASP A 170 0.94 -8.87 16.62
C ASP A 170 0.99 -8.85 15.08
N SER A 171 2.02 -9.49 14.51
CA SER A 171 2.17 -9.64 13.07
C SER A 171 1.01 -10.40 12.41
N ARG A 172 0.37 -11.32 13.15
CA ARG A 172 -0.83 -12.04 12.68
C ARG A 172 -2.01 -11.10 12.45
N ASP A 173 -2.13 -10.04 13.22
CA ASP A 173 -3.16 -9.01 13.00
C ASP A 173 -2.86 -8.19 11.75
N VAL A 174 -1.58 -7.94 11.43
CA VAL A 174 -1.16 -7.34 10.16
C VAL A 174 -1.57 -8.23 8.99
N ASP A 175 -1.27 -9.53 9.07
CA ASP A 175 -1.60 -10.49 8.02
C ASP A 175 -3.11 -10.59 7.80
N LEU A 176 -3.88 -10.72 8.89
CA LEU A 176 -5.34 -10.78 8.81
C LEU A 176 -5.93 -9.49 8.23
N ALA A 177 -5.42 -8.33 8.64
CA ALA A 177 -5.84 -7.03 8.13
C ALA A 177 -5.57 -6.90 6.63
N MET A 178 -4.39 -7.29 6.16
CA MET A 178 -4.01 -7.18 4.76
C MET A 178 -4.76 -8.19 3.88
N ILE A 179 -4.98 -9.41 4.36
CA ILE A 179 -5.79 -10.40 3.63
C ILE A 179 -7.23 -9.92 3.49
N MET A 180 -7.86 -9.49 4.59
CA MET A 180 -9.28 -9.15 4.60
C MET A 180 -9.57 -7.74 4.09
N GLY A 181 -8.65 -6.81 4.26
CA GLY A 181 -8.82 -5.39 3.92
C GLY A 181 -8.23 -4.98 2.58
N ALA A 182 -7.13 -5.58 2.16
CA ALA A 182 -6.41 -5.25 0.92
C ALA A 182 -6.39 -6.39 -0.11
N GLY A 183 -6.92 -7.58 0.25
CA GLY A 183 -6.91 -8.73 -0.64
C GLY A 183 -5.52 -9.34 -0.83
N TRP A 184 -4.61 -9.17 0.13
CA TRP A 184 -3.32 -9.85 0.07
C TRP A 184 -3.54 -11.36 -0.11
N PRO A 185 -2.77 -12.04 -1.00
CA PRO A 185 -3.02 -13.44 -1.32
C PRO A 185 -2.94 -14.34 -0.08
N PHE A 186 -4.08 -14.91 0.33
CA PHE A 186 -4.16 -15.73 1.54
C PHE A 186 -3.30 -17.00 1.47
N PHE A 187 -3.06 -17.53 0.27
CA PHE A 187 -2.22 -18.71 0.07
C PHE A 187 -0.73 -18.45 0.36
N MET A 188 -0.32 -17.19 0.50
CA MET A 188 1.01 -16.80 0.95
C MET A 188 1.13 -16.75 2.49
N GLY A 189 0.05 -17.03 3.24
CA GLY A 189 0.03 -17.02 4.70
C GLY A 189 -0.13 -15.63 5.33
N GLY A 190 -0.16 -14.58 4.52
CA GLY A 190 -0.18 -13.17 4.94
C GLY A 190 1.07 -12.42 4.47
N VAL A 191 1.07 -11.09 4.64
CA VAL A 191 2.17 -10.25 4.16
C VAL A 191 3.44 -10.46 4.99
N THR A 192 3.31 -10.50 6.31
CA THR A 192 4.48 -10.65 7.22
C THR A 192 5.05 -12.06 7.15
N MET A 193 4.20 -13.07 7.07
CA MET A 193 4.63 -14.45 6.84
C MET A 193 5.37 -14.59 5.50
N TYR A 194 4.84 -14.01 4.44
CA TYR A 194 5.48 -14.03 3.13
C TYR A 194 6.86 -13.35 3.15
N LEU A 195 6.97 -12.18 3.78
CA LEU A 195 8.23 -11.44 3.90
C LEU A 195 9.30 -12.24 4.66
N ASP A 196 8.90 -12.95 5.71
CA ASP A 196 9.82 -13.85 6.45
C ASP A 196 10.28 -15.03 5.58
N MET A 197 9.35 -15.74 4.95
CA MET A 197 9.64 -16.93 4.14
C MET A 197 10.42 -16.60 2.87
N ALA A 198 10.16 -15.46 2.24
CA ALA A 198 10.88 -14.99 1.07
C ALA A 198 12.24 -14.35 1.39
N GLY A 199 12.57 -14.21 2.70
CA GLY A 199 13.87 -13.73 3.15
C GLY A 199 14.02 -12.22 3.19
N TYR A 200 12.95 -11.44 2.99
CA TYR A 200 13.00 -9.98 3.06
C TYR A 200 13.24 -9.49 4.48
N THR A 201 12.48 -10.02 5.45
CA THR A 201 12.59 -9.58 6.84
C THR A 201 13.97 -9.81 7.41
N PRO A 202 14.57 -11.01 7.34
CA PRO A 202 15.94 -11.21 7.85
C PRO A 202 16.98 -10.38 7.10
N LYS A 203 16.82 -10.17 5.80
CA LYS A 203 17.73 -9.35 4.98
C LYS A 203 17.69 -7.88 5.37
N VAL A 204 16.49 -7.33 5.62
CA VAL A 204 16.26 -5.89 5.84
C VAL A 204 16.40 -5.51 7.30
N LEU A 205 15.88 -6.35 8.22
CA LEU A 205 15.73 -6.05 9.64
C LEU A 205 16.64 -6.88 10.56
N GLN A 206 17.33 -7.91 10.04
CA GLN A 206 18.12 -8.87 10.82
C GLN A 206 17.31 -9.60 11.92
N LYS A 207 16.01 -9.72 11.74
CA LYS A 207 15.06 -10.45 12.60
C LYS A 207 13.95 -11.05 11.73
N VAL A 208 12.97 -11.70 12.34
CA VAL A 208 11.74 -12.19 11.69
C VAL A 208 10.53 -11.63 12.41
N PHE A 209 9.39 -11.58 11.73
CA PHE A 209 8.11 -11.18 12.33
C PHE A 209 7.51 -12.32 13.17
N PHE A 210 7.75 -13.56 12.76
CA PHE A 210 7.28 -14.75 13.48
C PHE A 210 8.43 -15.48 14.16
N THR A 211 8.31 -15.66 15.48
CA THR A 211 9.13 -16.62 16.24
C THR A 211 8.25 -17.84 16.52
N PHE A 212 8.61 -18.97 15.95
CA PHE A 212 7.94 -20.27 16.20
C PHE A 212 8.49 -20.95 17.45
#